data_42dc37c913f5b700ade7903342059b0a
#
_entry.id   42dc37c913f5b700ade7903342059b0a
#
_cell.length_a   1.000
_cell.length_b   1.000
_cell.length_c   1.000
_cell.angle_alpha   90.00
_cell.angle_beta   90.00
_cell.angle_gamma   90.00
#
_symmetry.space_group_name_H-M   'P 1'
#
loop_
_entity.id
_entity.type
_entity.pdbx_description
1 polymer ?
#
loop_
_entity_poly.entity_id
_entity_poly.type
_entity_poly.pdbx_seq_one_letter_code
_entity_poly.pdbx_strand_id
1 'polypeptide(L)'
;MKIIIENSAHNSIESIFEHFLKYSTKKAIQTTENLYSYLYFLETSPYIGKIITELSNNNFRELIFRKNKHSTYRIIYYISKAQNIIYIINIISCKQNLNKFLKSNNYFKKYYNL
;
A
#
# COMPACT_ATOMS: atom_id res chain seq x y z
N MET A 1 6.51 10.23 11.23
CA MET A 1 6.20 8.85 11.65
C MET A 1 7.10 7.87 10.92
N LYS A 2 7.60 6.87 11.62
CA LYS A 2 8.41 5.82 11.01
C LYS A 2 7.54 4.92 10.12
N ILE A 3 8.10 4.48 8.99
CA ILE A 3 7.40 3.56 8.09
C ILE A 3 7.96 2.16 8.23
N ILE A 4 7.06 1.18 8.36
CA ILE A 4 7.38 -0.24 8.28
C ILE A 4 6.62 -0.81 7.11
N ILE A 5 7.35 -1.37 6.15
CA ILE A 5 6.75 -2.02 4.98
C ILE A 5 6.66 -3.51 5.28
N GLU A 6 5.43 -4.02 5.36
CA GLU A 6 5.18 -5.43 5.66
C GLU A 6 5.65 -6.32 4.50
N ASN A 7 5.92 -7.60 4.82
CA ASN A 7 6.39 -8.56 3.81
C ASN A 7 5.40 -8.70 2.65
N SER A 8 4.10 -8.68 2.94
CA SER A 8 3.08 -8.73 1.90
C SER A 8 3.18 -7.56 0.93
N ALA A 9 3.51 -6.37 1.43
CA ALA A 9 3.71 -5.20 0.59
C ALA A 9 4.98 -5.32 -0.25
N HIS A 10 6.08 -5.80 0.35
CA HIS A 10 7.32 -6.04 -0.41
C HIS A 10 7.10 -7.05 -1.52
N ASN A 11 6.37 -8.13 -1.24
CA ASN A 11 6.06 -9.15 -2.24
C ASN A 11 5.22 -8.57 -3.39
N SER A 12 4.28 -7.69 -3.06
CA SER A 12 3.47 -7.02 -4.09
C SER A 12 4.32 -6.09 -4.96
N ILE A 13 5.26 -5.36 -4.36
CA ILE A 13 6.17 -4.49 -5.11
C ILE A 13 7.04 -5.33 -6.06
N GLU A 14 7.53 -6.46 -5.58
CA GLU A 14 8.30 -7.39 -6.41
C GLU A 14 7.49 -7.88 -7.61
N SER A 15 6.21 -8.23 -7.39
CA SER A 15 5.32 -8.65 -8.47
C SER A 15 5.08 -7.54 -9.48
N ILE A 16 4.96 -6.30 -9.01
CA ILE A 16 4.82 -5.12 -9.88
C ILE A 16 6.08 -4.94 -10.73
N PHE A 17 7.26 -5.08 -10.11
CA PHE A 17 8.54 -5.03 -10.81
C PHE A 17 8.59 -6.07 -11.92
N GLU A 18 8.28 -7.32 -11.60
CA GLU A 18 8.29 -8.42 -12.57
C GLU A 18 7.31 -8.18 -13.73
N HIS A 19 6.15 -7.61 -13.42
CA HIS A 19 5.16 -7.27 -14.44
C HIS A 19 5.73 -6.30 -15.47
N PHE A 20 6.35 -5.21 -15.02
CA PHE A 20 6.92 -4.22 -15.94
C PHE A 20 8.19 -4.70 -16.59
N LEU A 21 8.94 -5.60 -15.95
CA LEU A 21 10.18 -6.16 -16.49
C LEU A 21 9.95 -6.89 -17.81
N LYS A 22 8.76 -7.45 -18.00
CA LYS A 22 8.37 -8.11 -19.27
C LYS A 22 8.40 -7.17 -20.46
N TYR A 23 8.26 -5.87 -20.21
CA TYR A 23 8.19 -4.86 -21.26
C TYR A 23 9.46 -4.02 -21.33
N SER A 24 10.03 -3.64 -20.20
CA SER A 24 11.17 -2.75 -20.13
C SER A 24 11.82 -2.78 -18.76
N THR A 25 13.12 -3.10 -18.71
CA THR A 25 13.90 -3.03 -17.47
C THR A 25 13.87 -1.63 -16.88
N LYS A 26 14.01 -0.60 -17.73
CA LYS A 26 13.99 0.79 -17.31
C LYS A 26 12.66 1.15 -16.64
N LYS A 27 11.54 0.75 -17.25
CA LYS A 27 10.21 1.02 -16.68
C LYS A 27 9.99 0.29 -15.37
N ALA A 28 10.47 -0.94 -15.24
CA ALA A 28 10.38 -1.70 -14.01
C ALA A 28 11.10 -0.99 -12.87
N ILE A 29 12.34 -0.54 -13.11
CA ILE A 29 13.13 0.17 -12.11
C ILE A 29 12.48 1.50 -11.74
N GLN A 30 12.09 2.31 -12.73
CA GLN A 30 11.46 3.61 -12.48
C GLN A 30 10.16 3.48 -11.70
N THR A 31 9.33 2.49 -12.03
CA THR A 31 8.04 2.31 -11.38
C THR A 31 8.22 1.97 -9.91
N THR A 32 9.12 1.03 -9.59
CA THR A 32 9.35 0.63 -8.21
C THR A 32 10.06 1.70 -7.39
N GLU A 33 11.00 2.43 -7.97
CA GLU A 33 11.62 3.57 -7.31
C GLU A 33 10.60 4.66 -6.97
N ASN A 34 9.73 5.00 -7.92
CA ASN A 34 8.67 5.98 -7.71
C ASN A 34 7.70 5.51 -6.63
N LEU A 35 7.38 4.22 -6.63
CA LEU A 35 6.47 3.65 -5.63
C LEU A 35 7.07 3.73 -4.23
N TYR A 36 8.34 3.36 -4.06
CA TYR A 36 9.02 3.49 -2.76
C TYR A 36 9.07 4.96 -2.30
N SER A 37 9.39 5.88 -3.19
CA SER A 37 9.40 7.32 -2.87
C SER A 37 8.02 7.77 -2.39
N TYR A 38 6.97 7.27 -3.04
CA TYR A 38 5.59 7.60 -2.70
C TYR A 38 5.23 7.06 -1.31
N LEU A 39 5.69 5.85 -0.96
CA LEU A 39 5.48 5.28 0.37
C LEU A 39 6.18 6.11 1.45
N TYR A 40 7.42 6.51 1.21
CA TYR A 40 8.18 7.30 2.19
C TYR A 40 7.64 8.71 2.37
N PHE A 41 6.91 9.23 1.38
CA PHE A 41 6.20 10.51 1.53
C PHE A 41 5.21 10.48 2.69
N LEU A 42 4.68 9.31 3.04
CA LEU A 42 3.75 9.16 4.16
C LEU A 42 4.38 9.47 5.51
N GLU A 43 5.72 9.45 5.63
CA GLU A 43 6.39 9.83 6.88
C GLU A 43 6.03 11.25 7.30
N THR A 44 5.91 12.16 6.33
CA THR A 44 5.59 13.56 6.58
C THR A 44 4.12 13.88 6.39
N SER A 45 3.36 13.03 5.70
CA SER A 45 1.96 13.26 5.37
C SER A 45 1.12 12.00 5.60
N PRO A 46 1.05 11.50 6.86
CA PRO A 46 0.43 10.19 7.12
C PRO A 46 -1.08 10.15 6.86
N TYR A 47 -1.75 11.30 6.90
CA TYR A 47 -3.21 11.35 6.76
C TYR A 47 -3.68 11.70 5.36
N ILE A 48 -2.79 11.69 4.37
CA ILE A 48 -3.13 12.03 2.98
C ILE A 48 -4.05 10.99 2.33
N GLY A 49 -3.98 9.73 2.76
CA GLY A 49 -4.84 8.68 2.24
C GLY A 49 -6.26 8.76 2.75
N LYS A 50 -7.17 8.17 1.98
CA LYS A 50 -8.59 8.10 2.31
C LYS A 50 -8.85 7.00 3.36
N ILE A 51 -9.72 7.27 4.31
CA ILE A 51 -10.15 6.26 5.29
C ILE A 51 -10.84 5.10 4.59
N ILE A 52 -10.46 3.87 4.95
CA ILE A 52 -11.13 2.66 4.44
C ILE A 52 -12.36 2.40 5.31
N THR A 53 -13.52 2.79 4.81
CA THR A 53 -14.77 2.72 5.58
C THR A 53 -15.25 1.29 5.81
N GLU A 54 -14.83 0.33 4.98
CA GLU A 54 -15.17 -1.08 5.12
C GLU A 54 -14.53 -1.73 6.35
N LEU A 55 -13.50 -1.09 6.92
CA LEU A 55 -12.88 -1.54 8.17
C LEU A 55 -13.37 -0.66 9.32
N SER A 56 -13.59 -1.25 10.47
CA SER A 56 -14.19 -0.58 11.62
C SER A 56 -13.21 0.29 12.42
N ASN A 57 -12.04 0.57 11.87
CA ASN A 57 -11.01 1.38 12.50
C ASN A 57 -10.55 2.47 11.54
N ASN A 58 -10.71 3.74 11.93
CA ASN A 58 -10.42 4.90 11.07
C ASN A 58 -8.91 5.10 10.80
N ASN A 59 -8.04 4.30 11.40
CA ASN A 59 -6.61 4.40 11.16
C ASN A 59 -6.15 3.58 9.95
N PHE A 60 -7.03 2.79 9.35
CA PHE A 60 -6.76 2.14 8.06
C PHE A 60 -7.07 3.11 6.94
N ARG A 61 -6.09 3.32 6.06
CA ARG A 61 -6.22 4.26 4.94
C ARG A 61 -5.73 3.63 3.65
N GLU A 62 -6.21 4.18 2.54
CA GLU A 62 -5.73 3.82 1.20
C GLU A 62 -5.23 5.05 0.49
N LEU A 63 -4.15 4.87 -0.27
CA LEU A 63 -3.57 5.92 -1.11
C LEU A 63 -3.41 5.35 -2.52
N ILE A 64 -3.80 6.13 -3.52
CA ILE A 64 -3.78 5.68 -4.91
C ILE A 64 -2.45 6.07 -5.54
N PHE A 65 -1.76 5.07 -6.10
CA PHE A 65 -0.57 5.26 -6.91
C PHE A 65 -0.91 4.95 -8.37
N ARG A 66 -0.81 5.95 -9.23
CA ARG A 66 -1.11 5.80 -10.65
C ARG A 66 0.19 5.86 -11.46
N LYS A 67 0.57 4.74 -12.06
CA LYS A 67 1.68 4.70 -13.01
C LYS A 67 1.25 5.21 -14.37
N ASN A 68 0.09 4.73 -14.83
CA ASN A 68 -0.52 5.15 -16.08
C ASN A 68 -2.01 4.78 -16.07
N LYS A 69 -2.70 5.04 -17.18
CA LYS A 69 -4.14 4.80 -17.31
C LYS A 69 -4.57 3.37 -16.95
N HIS A 70 -3.72 2.39 -17.23
CA HIS A 70 -4.05 0.98 -17.02
C HIS A 70 -3.40 0.36 -15.78
N SER A 71 -2.49 1.06 -15.14
CA SER A 71 -1.72 0.56 -14.00
C SER A 71 -1.88 1.50 -12.83
N THR A 72 -2.93 1.27 -12.05
CA THR A 72 -3.28 2.03 -10.86
C THR A 72 -3.36 1.07 -9.67
N TYR A 73 -2.74 1.44 -8.57
CA TYR A 73 -2.61 0.60 -7.40
C TYR A 73 -3.14 1.29 -6.15
N ARG A 74 -3.66 0.48 -5.21
CA ARG A 74 -4.07 0.94 -3.89
C ARG A 74 -2.98 0.57 -2.90
N ILE A 75 -2.47 1.56 -2.20
CA ILE A 75 -1.57 1.36 -1.07
C ILE A 75 -2.43 1.33 0.17
N ILE A 76 -2.46 0.19 0.85
CA ILE A 76 -3.25 0.01 2.08
C ILE A 76 -2.31 0.12 3.26
N TYR A 77 -2.61 1.03 4.18
CA TYR A 77 -1.74 1.27 5.32
C TYR A 77 -2.53 1.52 6.61
N TYR A 78 -1.85 1.35 7.73
CA TYR A 78 -2.41 1.56 9.06
C TYR A 78 -1.52 2.54 9.83
N ILE A 79 -2.16 3.52 10.47
CA ILE A 79 -1.46 4.52 11.29
C ILE A 79 -1.57 4.11 12.75
N SER A 80 -0.45 3.76 13.38
CA SER A 80 -0.39 3.51 14.82
C SER A 80 0.10 4.77 15.52
N LYS A 81 -0.82 5.54 16.08
CA LYS A 81 -0.47 6.75 16.84
C LYS A 81 0.30 6.41 18.10
N ALA A 82 -0.07 5.32 18.76
CA ALA A 82 0.57 4.88 19.99
C ALA A 82 2.06 4.55 19.77
N GLN A 83 2.37 3.94 18.63
CA GLN A 83 3.74 3.56 18.31
C GLN A 83 4.47 4.61 17.47
N ASN A 84 3.75 5.58 16.93
CA ASN A 84 4.28 6.57 15.97
C ASN A 84 4.84 5.88 14.73
N ILE A 85 4.12 4.86 14.23
CA ILE A 85 4.52 4.03 13.09
C ILE A 85 3.37 3.97 12.07
N ILE A 86 3.74 3.98 10.79
CA ILE A 86 2.84 3.68 9.68
C ILE A 86 3.22 2.30 9.14
N TYR A 87 2.26 1.38 9.16
CA TYR A 87 2.45 0.04 8.58
C TYR A 87 1.89 0.03 7.18
N ILE A 88 2.77 -0.16 6.19
CA ILE A 88 2.33 -0.39 4.81
C ILE A 88 1.97 -1.85 4.70
N ILE A 89 0.67 -2.13 4.64
CA ILE A 89 0.15 -3.49 4.74
C ILE A 89 0.27 -4.23 3.41
N ASN A 90 -0.21 -3.60 2.35
CA ASN A 90 -0.17 -4.22 1.02
C ASN A 90 -0.38 -3.18 -0.07
N ILE A 91 -0.08 -3.59 -1.30
CA ILE A 91 -0.29 -2.78 -2.50
C ILE A 91 -1.02 -3.69 -3.48
N ILE A 92 -2.24 -3.32 -3.84
CA ILE A 92 -3.07 -4.12 -4.73
C ILE A 92 -3.48 -3.32 -5.94
N SER A 93 -3.69 -4.01 -7.07
CA SER A 93 -4.21 -3.37 -8.28
C SER A 93 -5.62 -2.84 -8.02
N CYS A 94 -5.92 -1.66 -8.55
CA CYS A 94 -7.28 -1.10 -8.48
C CYS A 94 -8.30 -1.94 -9.27
N LYS A 95 -7.83 -2.88 -10.07
CA LYS A 95 -8.70 -3.84 -10.77
C LYS A 95 -9.23 -4.93 -9.84
N GLN A 96 -8.58 -5.14 -8.69
CA GLN A 96 -9.05 -6.09 -7.68
C GLN A 96 -10.22 -5.50 -6.89
N ASN A 97 -11.17 -6.35 -6.50
CA ASN A 97 -12.26 -5.94 -5.63
C ASN A 97 -11.73 -5.76 -4.21
N LEU A 98 -11.78 -4.51 -3.71
CA LEU A 98 -11.27 -4.17 -2.39
C LEU A 98 -12.01 -4.93 -1.28
N ASN A 99 -13.33 -4.98 -1.33
CA ASN A 99 -14.13 -5.67 -0.30
C ASN A 99 -13.79 -7.15 -0.22
N LYS A 100 -13.64 -7.80 -1.37
CA LYS A 100 -13.27 -9.20 -1.43
C LYS A 100 -11.87 -9.43 -0.85
N PHE A 101 -10.93 -8.54 -1.18
CA PHE A 101 -9.58 -8.60 -0.64
C PHE A 101 -9.59 -8.47 0.88
N LEU A 102 -10.30 -7.48 1.43
CA LEU A 102 -10.36 -7.24 2.87
C LEU A 102 -11.01 -8.42 3.62
N LYS A 103 -12.04 -9.03 3.04
CA LYS A 103 -12.73 -10.17 3.65
C LYS A 103 -11.89 -11.45 3.65
N SER A 104 -11.05 -11.65 2.64
CA SER A 104 -10.26 -12.87 2.49
C SER A 104 -8.94 -12.85 3.27
N ASN A 105 -8.57 -11.71 3.86
CA ASN A 105 -7.30 -11.57 4.57
C ASN A 105 -7.53 -11.22 6.04
N ASN A 106 -7.21 -12.19 6.90
CA ASN A 106 -7.42 -12.02 8.35
C ASN A 106 -6.31 -11.23 9.04
N TYR A 107 -5.21 -10.94 8.35
CA TYR A 107 -4.07 -10.27 8.97
C TYR A 107 -4.35 -8.82 9.37
N PHE A 108 -5.44 -8.23 8.89
CA PHE A 108 -5.86 -6.89 9.32
C PHE A 108 -6.18 -6.84 10.82
N LYS A 109 -6.61 -7.96 11.40
CA LYS A 109 -7.01 -8.03 12.81
C LYS A 109 -5.86 -7.71 13.76
N LYS A 110 -4.61 -7.99 13.38
CA LYS A 110 -3.45 -7.72 14.24
C LYS A 110 -3.25 -6.24 14.50
N TYR A 111 -3.81 -5.36 13.67
CA TYR A 111 -3.64 -3.92 13.80
C TYR A 111 -4.67 -3.27 14.71
N TYR A 112 -5.77 -3.96 15.04
CA TYR A 112 -6.85 -3.35 15.82
C TYR A 112 -6.42 -2.98 17.26
N ASN A 113 -5.37 -3.61 17.77
CA ASN A 113 -4.87 -3.36 19.12
C ASN A 113 -3.59 -2.50 19.16
N LEU A 114 -3.19 -1.93 18.04
CA LEU A 114 -1.96 -1.13 17.98
C LEU A 114 -2.17 0.36 18.18
#